data_e222fa48d8597abc2e38242ea04eacca
#
_entry.id   e222fa48d8597abc2e38242ea04eacca
#
_cell.length_a   1.000
_cell.length_b   1.000
_cell.length_c   1.000
_cell.angle_alpha   90.00
_cell.angle_beta   90.00
_cell.angle_gamma   90.00
#
_symmetry.space_group_name_H-M   'P 1'
#
loop_
_entity.id
_entity.type
_entity.pdbx_description
1 polymer ?
#
loop_
_entity_poly.entity_id
_entity_poly.type
_entity_poly.pdbx_seq_one_letter_code
_entity_poly.pdbx_strand_id
1 'polypeptide(L)' 'MYIVNRRKNIRLIGDAHHIGNNFELVIYKVQIKVLWFWVQIKEFDKDEYYDAVDCFRYCTNPYIN' A
#
# COMPACT_ATOMS: atom_id res chain seq x y z
N MET A 1 4.57 6.42 -8.40
CA MET A 1 3.60 6.03 -7.36
C MET A 1 2.19 6.14 -7.89
N TYR A 2 1.36 5.17 -7.61
CA TYR A 2 -0.05 5.22 -7.97
C TYR A 2 -0.89 4.70 -6.80
N ILE A 3 -2.14 5.15 -6.73
CA ILE A 3 -3.05 4.75 -5.66
C ILE A 3 -3.86 3.55 -6.12
N VAL A 4 -3.71 2.42 -5.44
CA VAL A 4 -4.48 1.21 -5.71
C VAL A 4 -5.87 1.34 -5.08
N ASN A 5 -5.91 1.80 -3.83
CA ASN A 5 -7.17 2.02 -3.13
C ASN A 5 -6.95 3.04 -2.02
N ARG A 6 -8.00 3.76 -1.69
CA ARG A 6 -7.95 4.75 -0.63
C ARG A 6 -9.26 4.77 0.13
N ARG A 7 -9.18 4.87 1.44
CA ARG A 7 -10.36 4.99 2.28
C ARG A 7 -10.06 5.86 3.49
N LYS A 8 -10.67 7.05 3.54
CA LYS A 8 -10.46 8.01 4.62
C LYS A 8 -8.96 8.33 4.79
N ASN A 9 -8.40 7.94 5.92
CA ASN A 9 -7.02 8.23 6.28
C ASN A 9 -6.05 7.08 6.00
N ILE A 10 -6.48 6.08 5.24
CA ILE A 10 -5.66 4.92 4.90
C ILE A 10 -5.66 4.76 3.39
N ARG A 11 -4.48 4.46 2.83
CA ARG A 11 -4.36 4.20 1.40
C ARG A 11 -3.41 3.04 1.13
N LEU A 12 -3.71 2.31 0.06
CA LEU A 12 -2.82 1.30 -0.50
C LEU A 12 -2.25 1.87 -1.78
N ILE A 13 -0.94 1.96 -1.85
CA ILE A 13 -0.26 2.50 -3.03
C ILE A 13 0.63 1.45 -3.66
N GLY A 14 0.89 1.62 -4.94
CA GLY A 14 1.89 0.85 -5.67
C GLY A 14 3.01 1.77 -6.10
N ASP A 15 4.23 1.31 -5.95
CA ASP A 15 5.42 2.06 -6.32
C ASP A 15 6.24 1.20 -7.26
N ALA A 16 6.40 1.67 -8.51
CA ALA A 16 7.12 0.94 -9.53
C ALA A 16 8.50 1.54 -9.72
N HIS A 17 9.52 0.69 -9.65
CA HIS A 17 10.91 1.09 -9.83
C HIS A 17 11.52 0.29 -10.98
N HIS A 18 12.23 0.97 -11.87
CA HIS A 18 12.99 0.30 -12.91
C HIS A 18 14.31 -0.22 -12.37
N ILE A 19 14.54 -1.52 -12.56
CA ILE A 19 15.79 -2.17 -12.21
C ILE A 19 16.34 -2.79 -13.48
N GLY A 20 17.47 -2.27 -13.98
CA GLY A 20 18.06 -2.74 -15.24
C GLY A 20 17.21 -2.35 -16.44
N ASN A 21 17.39 -3.07 -17.56
CA ASN A 21 16.80 -2.68 -18.84
C ASN A 21 15.35 -3.11 -19.02
N ASN A 22 14.94 -4.19 -18.37
CA ASN A 22 13.61 -4.77 -18.58
C ASN A 22 12.92 -5.22 -17.30
N PHE A 23 13.46 -4.86 -16.14
CA PHE A 23 12.87 -5.26 -14.88
C PHE A 23 12.15 -4.09 -14.22
N GLU A 24 10.95 -4.37 -13.78
CA GLU A 24 10.15 -3.43 -13.02
C GLU A 24 9.85 -4.05 -11.66
N LEU A 25 10.32 -3.41 -10.61
CA LEU A 25 10.00 -3.82 -9.24
C LEU A 25 8.78 -3.03 -8.78
N VAL A 26 7.73 -3.74 -8.39
CA VAL A 26 6.55 -3.12 -7.83
C VAL A 26 6.48 -3.44 -6.34
N ILE A 27 6.37 -2.42 -5.53
CA ILE A 27 6.24 -2.55 -4.08
C ILE A 27 4.92 -1.92 -3.67
N TYR A 28 4.13 -2.66 -2.91
CA TYR A 28 2.86 -2.16 -2.38
C TYR A 28 3.05 -1.69 -0.95
N LYS A 29 2.49 -0.53 -0.64
CA LYS A 29 2.63 0.10 0.67
C LYS A 29 1.28 0.49 1.22
N VAL A 30 1.01 0.12 2.45
CA VAL A 30 -0.16 0.60 3.19
C VAL A 30 0.28 1.78 4.03
N GLN A 31 -0.39 2.92 3.86
CA GLN A 31 -0.05 4.15 4.53
C GLN A 31 -1.25 4.71 5.27
N ILE A 32 -0.98 5.32 6.40
CA ILE A 32 -1.99 6.01 7.19
C ILE A 32 -1.65 7.49 7.25
N LYS A 33 -2.68 8.34 7.15
CA LYS A 33 -2.49 9.77 7.25
C LYS A 33 -2.47 10.18 8.72
N VAL A 34 -1.39 10.85 9.12
CA VAL A 34 -1.22 11.39 10.47
C VAL A 34 -1.05 12.90 10.31
N LEU A 35 -1.99 13.66 10.84
CA LEU A 35 -2.05 15.11 10.63
C LEU A 35 -2.15 15.42 9.14
N TRP A 36 -1.07 15.90 8.51
CA TRP A 36 -1.07 16.24 7.08
C TRP A 36 -0.04 15.45 6.27
N PHE A 37 0.54 14.39 6.84
CA PHE A 37 1.48 13.56 6.10
C PHE A 37 1.13 12.08 6.21
N TRP A 38 1.64 11.29 5.26
CA TRP A 38 1.40 9.86 5.19
C TRP A 38 2.54 9.09 5.82
N VAL A 39 2.20 8.16 6.71
CA VAL A 39 3.17 7.28 7.36
C VAL A 39 2.96 5.87 6.84
N GLN A 40 4.06 5.25 6.40
CA GLN A 40 4.02 3.86 5.94
C GLN A 40 3.96 2.92 7.14
N ILE A 41 2.94 2.07 7.16
CA ILE A 41 2.76 1.11 8.26
C ILE A 41 3.08 -0.31 7.83
N LYS A 42 3.05 -0.62 6.53
CA LYS A 42 3.35 -1.96 6.03
C LYS A 42 3.82 -1.86 4.58
N GLU A 43 4.68 -2.80 4.19
CA GLU A 43 5.22 -2.89 2.84
C GLU A 43 5.13 -4.33 2.35
N PHE A 44 4.79 -4.51 1.06
CA PHE A 44 4.61 -5.82 0.44
C PHE A 44 5.29 -5.84 -0.92
N ASP A 45 5.84 -7.00 -1.26
CA ASP A 45 6.42 -7.24 -2.58
C ASP A 45 5.34 -7.40 -3.64
N LYS A 46 5.77 -7.38 -4.89
CA LYS A 46 4.91 -7.59 -6.05
C LYS A 46 4.06 -8.85 -5.94
N ASP A 47 4.63 -9.94 -5.47
CA ASP A 47 3.94 -11.23 -5.37
C ASP A 47 2.98 -11.30 -4.20
N GLU A 48 2.99 -10.27 -3.35
CA GLU A 48 2.15 -10.21 -2.16
C GLU A 48 0.99 -9.23 -2.32
N TYR A 49 0.54 -9.03 -3.56
CA TYR A 49 -0.54 -8.08 -3.84
C TYR A 49 -1.79 -8.38 -3.01
N TYR A 50 -2.20 -9.65 -2.97
CA TYR A 50 -3.41 -10.01 -2.22
C TYR A 50 -3.23 -9.83 -0.72
N ASP A 51 -2.03 -10.06 -0.21
CA ASP A 51 -1.73 -9.80 1.19
C ASP A 51 -1.80 -8.31 1.48
N ALA A 52 -1.33 -7.47 0.56
CA ALA A 52 -1.42 -6.03 0.68
C ALA A 52 -2.88 -5.56 0.71
N VAL A 53 -3.70 -6.10 -0.18
CA VAL A 53 -5.13 -5.78 -0.23
C VAL A 53 -5.82 -6.21 1.06
N ASP A 54 -5.51 -7.41 1.55
CA ASP A 54 -6.09 -7.92 2.80
C ASP A 54 -5.68 -7.05 3.98
N CYS A 55 -4.42 -6.65 4.04
CA CYS A 55 -3.94 -5.76 5.08
C CYS A 55 -4.66 -4.41 5.05
N PHE A 56 -4.83 -3.84 3.84
CA PHE A 56 -5.57 -2.60 3.68
C PHE A 56 -7.02 -2.74 4.15
N ARG A 57 -7.68 -3.84 3.76
CA ARG A 57 -9.06 -4.10 4.15
C ARG A 57 -9.18 -4.29 5.65
N TYR A 58 -8.25 -5.01 6.26
CA TYR A 58 -8.21 -5.19 7.70
C TYR A 58 -8.10 -3.85 8.42
N CYS A 59 -7.19 -3.00 7.98
CA CYS A 59 -6.96 -1.69 8.60
C CYS A 59 -8.17 -0.75 8.45
N THR A 60 -8.97 -0.94 7.40
CA THR A 60 -10.12 -0.07 7.14
C THR A 60 -11.44 -0.64 7.66
N ASN A 61 -11.44 -1.86 8.16
CA ASN A 61 -12.66 -2.52 8.63
C ASN A 61 -13.03 -2.03 10.04
N PRO A 62 -14.18 -1.36 10.21
CA PRO A 62 -14.56 -0.81 11.51
C PRO A 62 -14.95 -1.88 12.54
N TYR A 63 -15.16 -3.12 12.11
CA TYR A 63 -15.62 -4.19 13.01
C TYR A 63 -14.49 -4.98 13.65
N ILE A 64 -13.24 -4.68 13.29
CA ILE A 64 -12.09 -5.43 13.78
C ILE A 64 -11.44 -4.76 14.98
N ASN A 65 -11.75 -3.55 15.23
CA ASN A 65 -11.18 -2.79 16.36
C ASN A 65 -11.76 -3.21 17.70
#